data_d31dd7ec13d9bd4610bd4c306029f976
#
_entry.id   d31dd7ec13d9bd4610bd4c306029f976
#
_cell.length_a   1.000
_cell.length_b   1.000
_cell.length_c   1.000
_cell.angle_alpha   90.00
_cell.angle_beta   90.00
_cell.angle_gamma   90.00
#
_symmetry.space_group_name_H-M   'P 1'
#
loop_
_entity.id
_entity.type
_entity.pdbx_description
1 polymer ?
#
loop_
_entity_poly.entity_id
_entity_poly.type
_entity_poly.pdbx_seq_one_letter_code
_entity_poly.pdbx_strand_id
1 'polypeptide(L)'
;MIRNEGDSPMKTAFLILLAVAVCFSLYAATDARNGVWTAELNTAGTTLQMTLFRGNQESHLGMNHRGMNNVMGFELSLASLTGLSTADVKSGAANVAFSLTRPAGSISFEGRFANGNGAGNFKFAPSETFVRDMASLGYTSFKDDDLLVFATTDFSPQTVRDLRALGYQPSQREIEEVAIFKIDANAIKEFARIGYANLTLRELVNFRVGNVDAAFVNGMRELGYGDIPAQKLANLAIIGVTPAYVRELRAAGLTNLTPQEAENLRVGNITPAKIDAYKHLGYTLSARELSEFGIQGVTPKTIEELRAMGYTNLTAHQLIEMRIFGVTPDYIRKMEATGYKAVPVEKLIKLRMSGADELVTGRR
;
A
#
# COMPACT_ATOMS: atom_id res chain seq x y z
N MET A 1 -26.39 -7.06 -38.47
CA MET A 1 -25.48 -7.73 -37.52
C MET A 1 -24.79 -6.64 -36.72
N ILE A 2 -25.38 -6.20 -35.62
CA ILE A 2 -24.91 -5.09 -34.78
C ILE A 2 -24.23 -5.74 -33.55
N ARG A 3 -22.93 -5.54 -33.39
CA ARG A 3 -22.17 -5.95 -32.21
C ARG A 3 -22.54 -5.04 -31.04
N ASN A 4 -23.11 -5.61 -29.99
CA ASN A 4 -23.18 -5.00 -28.68
C ASN A 4 -21.77 -5.01 -28.06
N GLU A 5 -21.18 -3.84 -27.90
CA GLU A 5 -19.99 -3.67 -27.06
C GLU A 5 -20.45 -3.66 -25.59
N GLY A 6 -20.00 -4.67 -24.85
CA GLY A 6 -20.31 -4.82 -23.43
C GLY A 6 -19.77 -3.63 -22.60
N ASP A 7 -20.66 -3.04 -21.84
CA ASP A 7 -20.31 -2.03 -20.84
C ASP A 7 -19.36 -2.62 -19.79
N SER A 8 -18.16 -2.03 -19.69
CA SER A 8 -17.16 -2.42 -18.70
C SER A 8 -17.63 -2.05 -17.29
N PRO A 9 -17.52 -2.94 -16.29
CA PRO A 9 -17.94 -2.67 -14.91
C PRO A 9 -17.26 -1.42 -14.29
N MET A 10 -16.11 -1.02 -14.83
CA MET A 10 -15.39 0.18 -14.42
C MET A 10 -16.09 1.49 -14.82
N LYS A 11 -16.86 1.51 -15.93
CA LYS A 11 -17.64 2.69 -16.34
C LYS A 11 -18.87 2.89 -15.49
N THR A 12 -19.50 1.78 -15.05
CA THR A 12 -20.67 1.83 -14.16
C THR A 12 -20.31 2.31 -12.76
N ALA A 13 -19.16 1.87 -12.22
CA ALA A 13 -18.62 2.35 -10.94
C ALA A 13 -18.29 3.86 -10.97
N PHE A 14 -17.73 4.35 -12.09
CA PHE A 14 -17.39 5.76 -12.26
C PHE A 14 -18.65 6.65 -12.38
N LEU A 15 -19.70 6.17 -13.04
CA LEU A 15 -20.98 6.88 -13.17
C LEU A 15 -21.75 6.95 -11.86
N ILE A 16 -21.71 5.90 -11.03
CA ILE A 16 -22.32 5.89 -9.70
C ILE A 16 -21.58 6.86 -8.76
N LEU A 17 -20.24 6.93 -8.83
CA LEU A 17 -19.46 7.90 -8.06
C LEU A 17 -19.77 9.35 -8.48
N LEU A 18 -20.00 9.61 -9.76
CA LEU A 18 -20.35 10.95 -10.26
C LEU A 18 -21.80 11.35 -9.90
N ALA A 19 -22.74 10.41 -9.90
CA ALA A 19 -24.15 10.69 -9.53
C ALA A 19 -24.32 10.95 -8.03
N VAL A 20 -23.51 10.30 -7.18
CA VAL A 20 -23.47 10.56 -5.72
C VAL A 20 -22.84 11.93 -5.44
N ALA A 21 -21.83 12.37 -6.20
CA ALA A 21 -21.18 13.66 -6.04
C ALA A 21 -22.09 14.86 -6.35
N VAL A 22 -23.05 14.72 -7.25
CA VAL A 22 -23.93 15.83 -7.67
C VAL A 22 -25.08 16.09 -6.68
N CYS A 23 -25.51 15.11 -5.87
CA CYS A 23 -26.59 15.30 -4.90
C CYS A 23 -26.16 15.87 -3.55
N PHE A 24 -24.85 15.99 -3.27
CA PHE A 24 -24.33 16.36 -1.94
C PHE A 24 -23.70 17.75 -1.81
N SER A 25 -23.95 18.66 -2.74
CA SER A 25 -23.34 20.01 -2.71
C SER A 25 -23.89 20.98 -1.65
N LEU A 26 -24.65 20.55 -0.65
CA LEU A 26 -25.38 21.47 0.27
C LEU A 26 -25.21 21.21 1.76
N TYR A 27 -24.21 20.45 2.23
CA TYR A 27 -23.90 20.44 3.67
C TYR A 27 -22.40 20.50 3.90
N ALA A 28 -21.88 21.71 4.05
CA ALA A 28 -20.58 21.95 4.68
C ALA A 28 -20.71 21.77 6.20
N ALA A 29 -20.71 20.53 6.68
CA ALA A 29 -20.55 20.26 8.11
C ALA A 29 -19.06 20.11 8.40
N THR A 30 -18.49 21.07 9.12
CA THR A 30 -17.09 21.11 9.57
C THR A 30 -16.87 20.35 10.88
N ASP A 31 -17.65 19.29 11.15
CA ASP A 31 -17.63 18.56 12.41
C ASP A 31 -17.18 17.10 12.15
N ALA A 32 -16.12 16.66 12.85
CA ALA A 32 -15.61 15.28 12.80
C ALA A 32 -16.66 14.23 13.19
N ARG A 33 -17.73 14.64 13.87
CA ARG A 33 -18.84 13.80 14.32
C ARG A 33 -19.85 13.49 13.24
N ASN A 34 -19.82 14.16 12.09
CA ASN A 34 -20.78 14.00 11.01
C ASN A 34 -20.08 13.85 9.67
N GLY A 35 -20.71 13.14 8.75
CA GLY A 35 -20.18 12.96 7.39
C GLY A 35 -21.08 12.08 6.55
N VAL A 36 -20.52 11.64 5.43
CA VAL A 36 -21.18 10.69 4.52
C VAL A 36 -20.48 9.35 4.55
N TRP A 37 -21.22 8.29 4.28
CA TRP A 37 -20.67 6.95 4.18
C TRP A 37 -21.02 6.32 2.86
N THR A 38 -20.15 5.40 2.41
CA THR A 38 -20.44 4.42 1.36
C THR A 38 -20.14 3.03 1.88
N ALA A 39 -20.81 2.02 1.35
CA ALA A 39 -20.60 0.63 1.71
C ALA A 39 -20.75 -0.29 0.51
N GLU A 40 -20.00 -1.38 0.51
CA GLU A 40 -20.11 -2.47 -0.45
C GLU A 40 -20.12 -3.82 0.30
N LEU A 41 -21.06 -4.68 -0.05
CA LEU A 41 -21.16 -6.02 0.53
C LEU A 41 -20.11 -6.93 -0.11
N ASN A 42 -19.35 -7.65 0.72
CA ASN A 42 -18.41 -8.64 0.22
C ASN A 42 -19.11 -9.81 -0.50
N THR A 43 -18.38 -10.56 -1.31
CA THR A 43 -18.90 -11.69 -2.08
C THR A 43 -19.52 -12.80 -1.21
N ALA A 44 -19.03 -12.96 0.03
CA ALA A 44 -19.58 -13.91 1.00
C ALA A 44 -20.92 -13.44 1.61
N GLY A 45 -21.27 -12.17 1.48
CA GLY A 45 -22.52 -11.61 2.00
C GLY A 45 -22.54 -11.42 3.53
N THR A 46 -21.39 -11.33 4.17
CA THR A 46 -21.25 -11.31 5.64
C THR A 46 -20.62 -10.03 6.18
N THR A 47 -19.86 -9.29 5.35
CA THR A 47 -19.15 -8.07 5.74
C THR A 47 -19.42 -6.94 4.77
N LEU A 48 -19.45 -5.72 5.29
CA LEU A 48 -19.49 -4.48 4.52
C LEU A 48 -18.11 -3.85 4.50
N GLN A 49 -17.60 -3.54 3.31
CA GLN A 49 -16.50 -2.62 3.14
C GLN A 49 -17.07 -1.20 3.25
N MET A 50 -16.84 -0.55 4.38
CA MET A 50 -17.33 0.79 4.66
C MET A 50 -16.28 1.84 4.35
N THR A 51 -16.72 2.99 3.86
CA THR A 51 -15.87 4.19 3.75
C THR A 51 -16.62 5.39 4.35
N LEU A 52 -15.98 6.07 5.29
CA LEU A 52 -16.49 7.33 5.86
C LEU A 52 -15.74 8.52 5.26
N PHE A 53 -16.49 9.52 4.85
CA PHE A 53 -16.00 10.80 4.37
C PHE A 53 -16.42 11.89 5.33
N ARG A 54 -15.46 12.60 5.94
CA ARG A 54 -15.68 13.64 6.94
C ARG A 54 -15.45 15.02 6.33
N GLY A 55 -15.99 16.06 6.97
CA GLY A 55 -15.68 17.45 6.65
C GLY A 55 -14.22 17.81 7.00
N ASN A 56 -13.70 18.91 6.44
CA ASN A 56 -12.32 19.37 6.60
C ASN A 56 -11.96 19.66 8.07
N GLN A 57 -11.35 18.71 8.76
CA GLN A 57 -10.59 18.94 10.00
C GLN A 57 -9.20 18.30 9.88
N GLU A 58 -8.18 18.94 10.45
CA GLU A 58 -6.82 18.41 10.49
C GLU A 58 -6.76 17.21 11.45
N SER A 59 -6.55 16.00 10.92
CA SER A 59 -6.31 14.82 11.75
C SER A 59 -4.85 14.78 12.22
N HIS A 60 -4.64 14.39 13.49
CA HIS A 60 -3.30 14.23 14.09
C HIS A 60 -2.58 12.93 13.72
N LEU A 61 -3.21 12.05 12.96
CA LEU A 61 -2.56 10.85 12.40
C LEU A 61 -1.48 11.30 11.42
N GLY A 62 -0.27 11.48 11.88
CA GLY A 62 0.91 12.05 11.22
C GLY A 62 1.31 11.57 9.82
N MET A 63 0.36 11.25 8.98
CA MET A 63 0.52 11.05 7.55
C MET A 63 0.17 12.35 6.83
N ASN A 64 1.21 13.14 6.54
CA ASN A 64 1.15 14.36 5.75
C ASN A 64 0.74 14.06 4.28
N HIS A 65 -0.51 13.69 4.06
CA HIS A 65 -1.11 13.62 2.73
C HIS A 65 -2.18 14.69 2.62
N ARG A 66 -1.80 15.87 2.12
CA ARG A 66 -2.72 16.93 1.73
C ARG A 66 -3.79 16.34 0.82
N GLY A 67 -5.02 16.21 1.34
CA GLY A 67 -6.21 15.83 0.57
C GLY A 67 -6.83 14.47 0.88
N MET A 68 -6.18 13.57 1.66
CA MET A 68 -6.74 12.25 2.03
C MET A 68 -7.19 12.12 3.50
N ASN A 69 -7.00 13.14 4.33
CA ASN A 69 -7.21 13.10 5.77
C ASN A 69 -8.68 12.94 6.21
N ASN A 70 -9.60 12.94 5.25
CA ASN A 70 -11.04 12.91 5.52
C ASN A 70 -11.72 11.61 5.10
N VAL A 71 -10.95 10.59 4.70
CA VAL A 71 -11.47 9.31 4.21
C VAL A 71 -10.96 8.18 5.09
N MET A 72 -11.88 7.38 5.64
CA MET A 72 -11.56 6.21 6.46
C MET A 72 -12.28 4.99 5.91
N GLY A 73 -11.51 3.99 5.46
CA GLY A 73 -12.01 2.70 5.00
C GLY A 73 -11.81 1.62 6.06
N PHE A 74 -12.82 0.78 6.29
CA PHE A 74 -12.75 -0.34 7.23
C PHE A 74 -13.81 -1.40 6.91
N GLU A 75 -13.60 -2.61 7.40
CA GLU A 75 -14.58 -3.70 7.26
C GLU A 75 -15.41 -3.85 8.52
N LEU A 76 -16.73 -4.06 8.32
CA LEU A 76 -17.67 -4.37 9.39
C LEU A 76 -18.43 -5.65 9.10
N SER A 77 -18.48 -6.55 10.08
CA SER A 77 -19.42 -7.67 10.05
C SER A 77 -20.85 -7.15 10.15
N LEU A 78 -21.76 -7.64 9.31
CA LEU A 78 -23.18 -7.33 9.42
C LEU A 78 -23.73 -7.69 10.81
N ALA A 79 -23.21 -8.74 11.44
CA ALA A 79 -23.61 -9.15 12.78
C ALA A 79 -23.24 -8.14 13.89
N SER A 80 -22.32 -7.20 13.62
CA SER A 80 -21.95 -6.15 14.56
C SER A 80 -22.84 -4.88 14.47
N LEU A 81 -23.73 -4.85 13.49
CA LEU A 81 -24.62 -3.72 13.22
C LEU A 81 -26.02 -3.99 13.79
N THR A 82 -26.59 -2.98 14.42
CA THR A 82 -27.98 -3.02 14.91
C THR A 82 -28.87 -2.29 13.91
N GLY A 83 -29.98 -2.91 13.49
CA GLY A 83 -30.96 -2.30 12.60
C GLY A 83 -30.69 -2.48 11.09
N LEU A 84 -29.71 -3.31 10.71
CA LEU A 84 -29.43 -3.63 9.31
C LEU A 84 -29.47 -5.16 9.08
N SER A 85 -30.27 -5.62 8.14
CA SER A 85 -30.32 -7.03 7.76
C SER A 85 -29.62 -7.29 6.43
N THR A 86 -29.19 -8.53 6.19
CA THR A 86 -28.65 -8.96 4.90
C THR A 86 -29.68 -8.77 3.76
N ALA A 87 -30.98 -8.90 4.07
CA ALA A 87 -32.05 -8.67 3.09
C ALA A 87 -32.11 -7.21 2.65
N ASP A 88 -31.98 -6.26 3.58
CA ASP A 88 -31.94 -4.83 3.27
C ASP A 88 -30.78 -4.50 2.36
N VAL A 89 -29.59 -5.01 2.68
CA VAL A 89 -28.36 -4.76 1.91
C VAL A 89 -28.45 -5.33 0.49
N LYS A 90 -29.06 -6.52 0.31
CA LYS A 90 -29.18 -7.19 -0.99
C LYS A 90 -30.38 -6.74 -1.81
N SER A 91 -31.29 -5.97 -1.24
CA SER A 91 -32.49 -5.51 -1.93
C SER A 91 -32.15 -4.62 -3.14
N GLY A 92 -33.08 -4.53 -4.11
CA GLY A 92 -32.95 -3.60 -5.23
C GLY A 92 -32.99 -2.13 -4.80
N ALA A 93 -33.66 -1.84 -3.67
CA ALA A 93 -33.70 -0.52 -3.03
C ALA A 93 -34.30 -0.63 -1.61
N ALA A 94 -33.51 -0.31 -0.58
CA ALA A 94 -33.96 -0.22 0.81
C ALA A 94 -33.47 1.07 1.47
N ASN A 95 -34.36 1.84 2.07
CA ASN A 95 -33.97 2.88 2.99
C ASN A 95 -33.60 2.22 4.33
N VAL A 96 -32.48 2.63 4.92
CA VAL A 96 -31.92 2.00 6.11
C VAL A 96 -31.58 3.05 7.17
N ALA A 97 -31.76 2.64 8.43
CA ALA A 97 -31.25 3.32 9.59
C ALA A 97 -30.65 2.25 10.51
N PHE A 98 -29.36 2.33 10.76
CA PHE A 98 -28.63 1.34 11.54
C PHE A 98 -27.51 1.98 12.38
N SER A 99 -26.94 1.21 13.29
CA SER A 99 -25.89 1.71 14.17
C SER A 99 -24.81 0.68 14.46
N LEU A 100 -23.61 1.21 14.76
CA LEU A 100 -22.48 0.48 15.32
C LEU A 100 -22.22 1.04 16.71
N THR A 101 -22.31 0.19 17.74
CA THR A 101 -21.98 0.58 19.13
C THR A 101 -20.70 -0.12 19.55
N ARG A 102 -19.72 0.65 20.02
CA ARG A 102 -18.40 0.22 20.43
C ARG A 102 -17.96 0.93 21.71
N PRO A 103 -16.93 0.45 22.43
CA PRO A 103 -16.46 1.11 23.66
C PRO A 103 -16.20 2.61 23.53
N ALA A 104 -15.60 3.03 22.40
CA ALA A 104 -15.23 4.42 22.17
C ALA A 104 -16.41 5.34 21.75
N GLY A 105 -17.56 4.76 21.40
CA GLY A 105 -18.77 5.53 21.04
C GLY A 105 -19.72 4.78 20.13
N SER A 106 -20.75 5.47 19.68
CA SER A 106 -21.76 4.94 18.76
C SER A 106 -21.76 5.72 17.45
N ILE A 107 -21.85 5.01 16.33
CA ILE A 107 -22.00 5.59 15.00
C ILE A 107 -23.40 5.23 14.50
N SER A 108 -24.24 6.21 14.25
CA SER A 108 -25.53 6.04 13.59
C SER A 108 -25.40 6.33 12.09
N PHE A 109 -26.07 5.53 11.29
CA PHE A 109 -26.05 5.58 9.84
C PHE A 109 -27.48 5.70 9.32
N GLU A 110 -27.73 6.62 8.41
CA GLU A 110 -28.98 6.75 7.67
C GLU A 110 -28.67 6.82 6.17
N GLY A 111 -29.45 6.14 5.36
CA GLY A 111 -29.20 6.14 3.92
C GLY A 111 -29.99 5.09 3.15
N ARG A 112 -29.37 4.57 2.10
CA ARG A 112 -30.02 3.60 1.21
C ARG A 112 -29.02 2.55 0.75
N PHE A 113 -29.48 1.30 0.64
CA PHE A 113 -28.81 0.23 -0.08
C PHE A 113 -29.51 -0.11 -1.38
N ALA A 114 -28.75 -0.54 -2.39
CA ALA A 114 -29.23 -1.12 -3.63
C ALA A 114 -28.22 -2.17 -4.14
N ASN A 115 -28.65 -3.42 -4.24
CA ASN A 115 -27.85 -4.53 -4.79
C ASN A 115 -26.46 -4.67 -4.16
N GLY A 116 -26.36 -4.61 -2.83
CA GLY A 116 -25.11 -4.75 -2.08
C GLY A 116 -24.32 -3.47 -1.91
N ASN A 117 -24.72 -2.37 -2.55
CA ASN A 117 -24.07 -1.05 -2.44
C ASN A 117 -24.91 -0.09 -1.64
N GLY A 118 -24.28 0.67 -0.74
CA GLY A 118 -24.99 1.62 0.12
C GLY A 118 -24.29 2.98 0.20
N ALA A 119 -25.09 4.00 0.49
CA ALA A 119 -24.60 5.35 0.77
C ALA A 119 -25.58 6.12 1.65
N GLY A 120 -25.05 7.10 2.39
CA GLY A 120 -25.86 7.94 3.25
C GLY A 120 -25.05 8.85 4.14
N ASN A 121 -25.67 9.28 5.24
CA ASN A 121 -25.05 10.13 6.25
C ASN A 121 -24.74 9.32 7.52
N PHE A 122 -23.69 9.70 8.24
CA PHE A 122 -23.42 9.16 9.56
C PHE A 122 -23.28 10.27 10.60
N LYS A 123 -23.52 9.88 11.84
CA LYS A 123 -23.26 10.72 13.01
C LYS A 123 -22.54 9.89 14.07
N PHE A 124 -21.43 10.40 14.58
CA PHE A 124 -20.66 9.80 15.66
C PHE A 124 -20.95 10.48 17.00
N ALA A 125 -21.18 9.68 18.02
CA ALA A 125 -21.34 10.12 19.40
C ALA A 125 -20.25 9.45 20.27
N PRO A 126 -19.21 10.18 20.70
CA PRO A 126 -18.16 9.67 21.57
C PRO A 126 -18.69 9.17 22.91
N SER A 127 -18.03 8.17 23.50
CA SER A 127 -18.35 7.66 24.84
C SER A 127 -17.55 8.41 25.90
N GLU A 128 -18.24 9.16 26.75
CA GLU A 128 -17.61 9.84 27.91
C GLU A 128 -16.96 8.85 28.88
N THR A 129 -17.54 7.64 29.04
CA THR A 129 -16.97 6.59 29.86
C THR A 129 -15.63 6.12 29.31
N PHE A 130 -15.54 5.91 28.00
CA PHE A 130 -14.27 5.57 27.35
C PHE A 130 -13.21 6.65 27.57
N VAL A 131 -13.57 7.91 27.38
CA VAL A 131 -12.65 9.06 27.58
C VAL A 131 -12.13 9.09 29.03
N ARG A 132 -13.01 8.92 30.01
CA ARG A 132 -12.60 8.86 31.44
C ARG A 132 -11.72 7.66 31.75
N ASP A 133 -12.04 6.49 31.21
CA ASP A 133 -11.24 5.27 31.41
C ASP A 133 -9.84 5.42 30.81
N MET A 134 -9.75 5.97 29.60
CA MET A 134 -8.46 6.27 28.97
C MET A 134 -7.66 7.33 29.73
N ALA A 135 -8.32 8.37 30.26
CA ALA A 135 -7.68 9.37 31.09
C ALA A 135 -7.12 8.74 32.38
N SER A 136 -7.83 7.81 33.02
CA SER A 136 -7.33 7.05 34.19
C SER A 136 -6.08 6.23 33.89
N LEU A 137 -5.89 5.84 32.62
CA LEU A 137 -4.71 5.17 32.12
C LEU A 137 -3.59 6.13 31.66
N GLY A 138 -3.80 7.46 31.83
CA GLY A 138 -2.82 8.50 31.48
C GLY A 138 -2.93 9.04 30.05
N TYR A 139 -4.02 8.75 29.32
CA TYR A 139 -4.25 9.21 27.96
C TYR A 139 -5.38 10.23 27.91
N THR A 140 -5.06 11.52 27.84
CA THR A 140 -6.02 12.62 28.02
C THR A 140 -6.27 13.47 26.78
N SER A 141 -5.53 13.25 25.68
CA SER A 141 -5.50 14.19 24.56
C SER A 141 -6.06 13.60 23.26
N PHE A 142 -7.21 12.90 23.35
CA PHE A 142 -7.90 12.39 22.15
C PHE A 142 -8.87 13.43 21.61
N LYS A 143 -8.85 13.60 20.27
CA LYS A 143 -9.84 14.35 19.52
C LYS A 143 -10.98 13.45 19.08
N ASP A 144 -12.07 14.02 18.59
CA ASP A 144 -13.21 13.28 18.05
C ASP A 144 -12.79 12.34 16.89
N ASP A 145 -11.82 12.76 16.09
CA ASP A 145 -11.25 11.91 15.02
C ASP A 145 -10.59 10.63 15.56
N ASP A 146 -9.81 10.75 16.62
CA ASP A 146 -9.14 9.61 17.26
C ASP A 146 -10.18 8.66 17.87
N LEU A 147 -11.21 9.23 18.53
CA LEU A 147 -12.30 8.46 19.12
C LEU A 147 -13.14 7.73 18.05
N LEU A 148 -13.34 8.34 16.88
CA LEU A 148 -13.99 7.68 15.75
C LEU A 148 -13.14 6.52 15.21
N VAL A 149 -11.81 6.68 15.11
CA VAL A 149 -10.89 5.59 14.77
C VAL A 149 -11.04 4.44 15.78
N PHE A 150 -11.04 4.74 17.08
CA PHE A 150 -11.20 3.71 18.12
C PHE A 150 -12.56 3.01 18.04
N ALA A 151 -13.63 3.72 17.69
CA ALA A 151 -14.94 3.11 17.50
C ALA A 151 -14.98 2.19 16.27
N THR A 152 -14.33 2.55 15.15
CA THR A 152 -14.30 1.73 13.94
C THR A 152 -13.40 0.50 14.08
N THR A 153 -12.36 0.57 14.91
CA THR A 153 -11.39 -0.52 15.14
C THR A 153 -11.75 -1.44 16.31
N ASP A 154 -12.84 -1.15 17.04
CA ASP A 154 -13.25 -1.84 18.28
C ASP A 154 -12.22 -1.76 19.41
N PHE A 155 -11.46 -0.69 19.45
CA PHE A 155 -10.44 -0.47 20.45
C PHE A 155 -11.06 -0.15 21.83
N SER A 156 -10.46 -0.71 22.90
CA SER A 156 -10.97 -0.55 24.25
C SER A 156 -9.87 -0.23 25.27
N PRO A 157 -10.20 0.41 26.41
CA PRO A 157 -9.24 0.57 27.51
C PRO A 157 -8.69 -0.76 28.06
N GLN A 158 -9.41 -1.87 27.87
CA GLN A 158 -8.92 -3.19 28.24
C GLN A 158 -7.72 -3.61 27.42
N THR A 159 -7.67 -3.28 26.12
CA THR A 159 -6.49 -3.53 25.27
C THR A 159 -5.23 -2.90 25.86
N VAL A 160 -5.33 -1.67 26.37
CA VAL A 160 -4.20 -0.99 27.03
C VAL A 160 -3.76 -1.71 28.29
N ARG A 161 -4.71 -2.16 29.14
CA ARG A 161 -4.40 -2.91 30.36
C ARG A 161 -3.70 -4.22 30.05
N ASP A 162 -4.18 -4.94 29.03
CA ASP A 162 -3.60 -6.22 28.58
C ASP A 162 -2.18 -6.03 28.04
N LEU A 163 -1.94 -4.98 27.26
CA LEU A 163 -0.59 -4.62 26.77
C LEU A 163 0.35 -4.30 27.92
N ARG A 164 -0.11 -3.53 28.92
CA ARG A 164 0.69 -3.22 30.12
C ARG A 164 1.02 -4.45 30.94
N ALA A 165 0.07 -5.38 31.06
CA ALA A 165 0.30 -6.65 31.73
C ALA A 165 1.35 -7.53 31.03
N LEU A 166 1.54 -7.33 29.71
CA LEU A 166 2.58 -7.95 28.90
C LEU A 166 3.91 -7.16 28.88
N GLY A 167 4.01 -6.05 29.65
CA GLY A 167 5.22 -5.24 29.76
C GLY A 167 5.33 -4.08 28.78
N TYR A 168 4.34 -3.87 27.92
CA TYR A 168 4.31 -2.74 26.99
C TYR A 168 3.80 -1.48 27.67
N GLN A 169 4.38 -0.32 27.32
CA GLN A 169 3.98 1.00 27.81
C GLN A 169 3.73 1.94 26.61
N PRO A 170 2.62 1.75 25.88
CA PRO A 170 2.37 2.56 24.69
C PRO A 170 2.29 4.06 25.03
N SER A 171 2.92 4.89 24.23
CA SER A 171 2.74 6.35 24.26
C SER A 171 1.37 6.72 23.68
N GLN A 172 0.96 7.97 23.83
CA GLN A 172 -0.28 8.51 23.23
C GLN A 172 -0.38 8.22 21.71
N ARG A 173 0.71 8.40 20.97
CA ARG A 173 0.79 8.14 19.54
C ARG A 173 0.70 6.65 19.21
N GLU A 174 1.40 5.80 19.98
CA GLU A 174 1.38 4.34 19.76
C GLU A 174 0.01 3.72 20.04
N ILE A 175 -0.83 4.34 20.88
CA ILE A 175 -2.21 3.89 21.09
C ILE A 175 -3.03 3.93 19.80
N GLU A 176 -2.86 4.96 18.98
CA GLU A 176 -3.53 5.06 17.69
C GLU A 176 -3.06 3.98 16.73
N GLU A 177 -1.74 3.76 16.65
CA GLU A 177 -1.15 2.68 15.84
C GLU A 177 -1.62 1.30 16.33
N VAL A 178 -1.67 1.08 17.65
CA VAL A 178 -2.19 -0.15 18.27
C VAL A 178 -3.65 -0.40 17.88
N ALA A 179 -4.48 0.63 17.87
CA ALA A 179 -5.88 0.52 17.47
C ALA A 179 -6.04 0.21 15.97
N ILE A 180 -5.36 0.96 15.11
CA ILE A 180 -5.45 0.83 13.65
C ILE A 180 -4.96 -0.56 13.20
N PHE A 181 -3.83 -1.01 13.73
CA PHE A 181 -3.22 -2.28 13.34
C PHE A 181 -3.65 -3.47 14.20
N LYS A 182 -4.62 -3.26 15.11
CA LYS A 182 -5.20 -4.28 15.99
C LYS A 182 -4.12 -5.07 16.74
N ILE A 183 -3.22 -4.35 17.38
CA ILE A 183 -2.18 -4.94 18.24
C ILE A 183 -2.80 -5.21 19.62
N ASP A 184 -3.15 -6.46 19.87
CA ASP A 184 -3.69 -6.94 21.13
C ASP A 184 -2.87 -8.12 21.70
N ALA A 185 -3.26 -8.61 22.85
CA ALA A 185 -2.60 -9.74 23.49
C ALA A 185 -2.61 -11.02 22.63
N ASN A 186 -3.62 -11.19 21.77
CA ASN A 186 -3.70 -12.35 20.88
C ASN A 186 -2.70 -12.23 19.73
N ALA A 187 -2.60 -11.05 19.14
CA ALA A 187 -1.59 -10.76 18.11
C ALA A 187 -0.16 -11.01 18.60
N ILE A 188 0.15 -10.56 19.83
CA ILE A 188 1.47 -10.79 20.46
C ILE A 188 1.74 -12.29 20.64
N LYS A 189 0.75 -13.03 21.15
CA LYS A 189 0.86 -14.50 21.32
C LYS A 189 1.00 -15.21 19.97
N GLU A 190 0.29 -14.77 18.96
CA GLU A 190 0.39 -15.30 17.59
C GLU A 190 1.82 -15.18 17.06
N PHE A 191 2.41 -13.98 17.13
CA PHE A 191 3.79 -13.76 16.69
C PHE A 191 4.80 -14.55 17.52
N ALA A 192 4.59 -14.67 18.82
CA ALA A 192 5.45 -15.50 19.67
C ALA A 192 5.41 -17.00 19.25
N ARG A 193 4.24 -17.54 18.88
CA ARG A 193 4.10 -18.93 18.41
C ARG A 193 4.84 -19.20 17.10
N ILE A 194 4.97 -18.23 16.25
CA ILE A 194 5.73 -18.35 14.99
C ILE A 194 7.21 -18.03 15.13
N GLY A 195 7.69 -17.86 16.38
CA GLY A 195 9.11 -17.71 16.71
C GLY A 195 9.58 -16.28 16.90
N TYR A 196 8.67 -15.30 16.92
CA TYR A 196 8.98 -13.89 17.14
C TYR A 196 8.39 -13.43 18.48
N ALA A 197 9.02 -13.86 19.57
CA ALA A 197 8.70 -13.39 20.92
C ALA A 197 9.39 -12.05 21.21
N ASN A 198 8.85 -11.28 22.15
CA ASN A 198 9.43 -10.04 22.66
C ASN A 198 9.62 -8.93 21.60
N LEU A 199 8.73 -8.88 20.58
CA LEU A 199 8.72 -7.79 19.61
C LEU A 199 8.40 -6.46 20.31
N THR A 200 9.04 -5.39 19.90
CA THR A 200 8.65 -4.02 20.27
C THR A 200 7.28 -3.67 19.63
N LEU A 201 6.60 -2.65 20.16
CA LEU A 201 5.33 -2.18 19.53
C LEU A 201 5.52 -1.81 18.04
N ARG A 202 6.63 -1.18 17.71
CA ARG A 202 6.96 -0.84 16.31
C ARG A 202 7.11 -2.08 15.43
N GLU A 203 7.77 -3.13 15.92
CA GLU A 203 7.92 -4.38 15.16
C GLU A 203 6.58 -5.10 15.00
N LEU A 204 5.73 -5.10 16.03
CA LEU A 204 4.36 -5.62 15.94
C LEU A 204 3.54 -4.90 14.86
N VAL A 205 3.59 -3.57 14.85
CA VAL A 205 2.95 -2.75 13.81
C VAL A 205 3.52 -3.09 12.42
N ASN A 206 4.85 -3.15 12.29
CA ASN A 206 5.49 -3.46 11.01
C ASN A 206 5.13 -4.87 10.51
N PHE A 207 4.96 -5.84 11.42
CA PHE A 207 4.47 -7.19 11.07
C PHE A 207 3.04 -7.14 10.52
N ARG A 208 2.17 -6.34 11.12
CA ARG A 208 0.80 -6.15 10.61
C ARG A 208 0.78 -5.42 9.26
N VAL A 209 1.58 -4.36 9.10
CA VAL A 209 1.72 -3.63 7.82
C VAL A 209 2.22 -4.55 6.71
N GLY A 210 3.18 -5.42 7.01
CA GLY A 210 3.74 -6.38 6.07
C GLY A 210 2.89 -7.64 5.88
N ASN A 211 1.76 -7.78 6.58
CA ASN A 211 0.97 -9.03 6.62
C ASN A 211 1.85 -10.27 6.95
N VAL A 212 2.77 -10.12 7.90
CA VAL A 212 3.62 -11.22 8.37
C VAL A 212 2.77 -12.16 9.22
N ASP A 213 2.50 -13.34 8.72
CA ASP A 213 1.78 -14.42 9.37
C ASP A 213 2.61 -15.71 9.43
N ALA A 214 2.02 -16.77 9.98
CA ALA A 214 2.68 -18.06 10.05
C ALA A 214 3.06 -18.63 8.67
N ALA A 215 2.23 -18.43 7.65
CA ALA A 215 2.49 -18.91 6.30
C ALA A 215 3.69 -18.17 5.69
N PHE A 216 3.76 -16.84 5.88
CA PHE A 216 4.88 -16.03 5.43
C PHE A 216 6.19 -16.47 6.10
N VAL A 217 6.20 -16.57 7.44
CA VAL A 217 7.40 -16.96 8.21
C VAL A 217 7.88 -18.36 7.81
N ASN A 218 6.97 -19.34 7.75
CA ASN A 218 7.30 -20.70 7.36
C ASN A 218 7.80 -20.77 5.91
N GLY A 219 7.15 -20.05 4.99
CA GLY A 219 7.60 -19.99 3.61
C GLY A 219 9.00 -19.37 3.44
N MET A 220 9.37 -18.38 4.27
CA MET A 220 10.73 -17.83 4.29
C MET A 220 11.74 -18.83 4.88
N ARG A 221 11.36 -19.58 5.94
CA ARG A 221 12.21 -20.65 6.51
C ARG A 221 12.49 -21.77 5.52
N GLU A 222 11.48 -22.22 4.78
CA GLU A 222 11.62 -23.23 3.71
C GLU A 222 12.61 -22.80 2.60
N LEU A 223 12.73 -21.51 2.37
CA LEU A 223 13.69 -20.92 1.45
C LEU A 223 15.12 -20.81 2.02
N GLY A 224 15.33 -21.24 3.27
CA GLY A 224 16.60 -21.10 3.98
C GLY A 224 16.80 -19.75 4.64
N TYR A 225 15.74 -18.96 4.79
CA TYR A 225 15.77 -17.63 5.44
C TYR A 225 15.26 -17.73 6.90
N GLY A 226 15.71 -18.77 7.65
CA GLY A 226 15.13 -19.14 8.96
C GLY A 226 15.33 -18.12 10.07
N ASP A 227 16.48 -17.45 10.12
CA ASP A 227 16.90 -16.62 11.24
C ASP A 227 16.97 -15.12 10.88
N ILE A 228 15.96 -14.65 10.16
CA ILE A 228 15.89 -13.22 9.82
C ILE A 228 15.43 -12.44 11.05
N PRO A 229 16.14 -11.37 11.47
CA PRO A 229 15.67 -10.47 12.52
C PRO A 229 14.29 -9.87 12.17
N ALA A 230 13.46 -9.65 13.20
CA ALA A 230 12.07 -9.18 13.03
C ALA A 230 11.96 -7.95 12.13
N GLN A 231 12.79 -6.94 12.39
CA GLN A 231 12.78 -5.72 11.56
C GLN A 231 13.09 -6.00 10.09
N LYS A 232 14.05 -6.87 9.80
CA LYS A 232 14.40 -7.24 8.41
C LYS A 232 13.28 -8.03 7.74
N LEU A 233 12.67 -8.96 8.47
CA LEU A 233 11.54 -9.76 7.96
C LEU A 233 10.35 -8.86 7.62
N ALA A 234 10.01 -7.93 8.53
CA ALA A 234 8.96 -6.94 8.28
C ALA A 234 9.25 -6.09 7.03
N ASN A 235 10.47 -5.59 6.88
CA ASN A 235 10.87 -4.80 5.73
C ASN A 235 10.71 -5.60 4.42
N LEU A 236 11.17 -6.85 4.39
CA LEU A 236 11.01 -7.73 3.23
C LEU A 236 9.53 -7.90 2.86
N ALA A 237 8.67 -8.13 3.85
CA ALA A 237 7.24 -8.28 3.66
C ALA A 237 6.60 -6.98 3.12
N ILE A 238 6.90 -5.83 3.73
CA ILE A 238 6.36 -4.51 3.35
C ILE A 238 6.69 -4.15 1.90
N ILE A 239 7.90 -4.43 1.44
CA ILE A 239 8.29 -4.17 0.05
C ILE A 239 7.84 -5.28 -0.92
N GLY A 240 7.19 -6.34 -0.42
CA GLY A 240 6.63 -7.42 -1.22
C GLY A 240 7.64 -8.49 -1.63
N VAL A 241 8.71 -8.70 -0.86
CA VAL A 241 9.56 -9.89 -0.99
C VAL A 241 8.85 -11.05 -0.28
N THR A 242 7.95 -11.68 -1.01
CA THR A 242 7.18 -12.83 -0.51
C THR A 242 7.90 -14.15 -0.79
N PRO A 243 7.56 -15.25 -0.07
CA PRO A 243 8.07 -16.58 -0.40
C PRO A 243 7.79 -16.98 -1.85
N ALA A 244 6.64 -16.59 -2.40
CA ALA A 244 6.30 -16.84 -3.81
C ALA A 244 7.24 -16.11 -4.75
N TYR A 245 7.47 -14.81 -4.53
CA TYR A 245 8.40 -14.02 -5.34
C TYR A 245 9.81 -14.61 -5.37
N VAL A 246 10.34 -15.05 -4.22
CA VAL A 246 11.67 -15.68 -4.16
C VAL A 246 11.71 -17.03 -4.91
N ARG A 247 10.65 -17.85 -4.78
CA ARG A 247 10.54 -19.11 -5.55
C ARG A 247 10.52 -18.85 -7.06
N GLU A 248 9.77 -17.87 -7.51
CA GLU A 248 9.69 -17.47 -8.91
C GLU A 248 11.04 -17.00 -9.47
N LEU A 249 11.78 -16.20 -8.71
CA LEU A 249 13.12 -15.77 -9.09
C LEU A 249 14.12 -16.95 -9.16
N ARG A 250 14.02 -17.89 -8.21
CA ARG A 250 14.84 -19.11 -8.24
C ARG A 250 14.52 -19.98 -9.45
N ALA A 251 13.25 -20.12 -9.80
CA ALA A 251 12.81 -20.81 -11.00
C ALA A 251 13.29 -20.13 -12.28
N ALA A 252 13.42 -18.81 -12.27
CA ALA A 252 14.00 -18.03 -13.38
C ALA A 252 15.54 -18.10 -13.46
N GLY A 253 16.21 -18.90 -12.56
CA GLY A 253 17.63 -19.19 -12.60
C GLY A 253 18.50 -18.50 -11.53
N LEU A 254 17.90 -17.73 -10.61
CA LEU A 254 18.61 -17.09 -9.50
C LEU A 254 18.57 -17.98 -8.25
N THR A 255 19.31 -19.11 -8.27
CA THR A 255 19.13 -20.22 -7.30
C THR A 255 19.53 -19.89 -5.87
N ASN A 256 20.59 -19.11 -5.65
CA ASN A 256 21.20 -18.86 -4.33
C ASN A 256 20.99 -17.43 -3.85
N LEU A 257 19.75 -16.92 -3.93
CA LEU A 257 19.45 -15.57 -3.48
C LEU A 257 19.55 -15.45 -1.96
N THR A 258 20.29 -14.46 -1.50
CA THR A 258 20.23 -13.97 -0.13
C THR A 258 19.00 -13.09 0.09
N PRO A 259 18.54 -12.89 1.34
CA PRO A 259 17.45 -11.94 1.64
C PRO A 259 17.73 -10.52 1.12
N GLN A 260 19.01 -10.08 1.15
CA GLN A 260 19.38 -8.76 0.66
C GLN A 260 19.34 -8.65 -0.87
N GLU A 261 19.74 -9.68 -1.58
CA GLU A 261 19.62 -9.71 -3.05
C GLU A 261 18.16 -9.75 -3.49
N ALA A 262 17.32 -10.55 -2.80
CA ALA A 262 15.88 -10.56 -3.08
C ALA A 262 15.23 -9.18 -2.85
N GLU A 263 15.63 -8.46 -1.79
CA GLU A 263 15.23 -7.08 -1.54
C GLU A 263 15.65 -6.15 -2.68
N ASN A 264 16.92 -6.18 -3.07
CA ASN A 264 17.45 -5.32 -4.13
C ASN A 264 16.75 -5.58 -5.48
N LEU A 265 16.48 -6.85 -5.80
CA LEU A 265 15.73 -7.24 -7.00
C LEU A 265 14.30 -6.71 -6.94
N ARG A 266 13.66 -6.74 -5.77
CA ARG A 266 12.30 -6.22 -5.60
C ARG A 266 12.25 -4.71 -5.74
N VAL A 267 13.21 -3.99 -5.14
CA VAL A 267 13.36 -2.53 -5.29
C VAL A 267 13.60 -2.15 -6.75
N GLY A 268 14.42 -2.92 -7.48
CA GLY A 268 14.63 -2.78 -8.92
C GLY A 268 13.42 -3.20 -9.77
N ASN A 269 12.33 -3.64 -9.15
CA ASN A 269 11.14 -4.17 -9.84
C ASN A 269 11.49 -5.28 -10.85
N ILE A 270 12.37 -6.19 -10.46
CA ILE A 270 12.76 -7.35 -11.27
C ILE A 270 11.74 -8.46 -11.10
N THR A 271 11.24 -8.95 -12.23
CA THR A 271 10.29 -10.06 -12.31
C THR A 271 10.88 -11.19 -13.15
N PRO A 272 10.38 -12.45 -13.05
CA PRO A 272 10.79 -13.54 -13.93
C PRO A 272 10.70 -13.15 -15.41
N ALA A 273 9.63 -12.51 -15.82
CA ALA A 273 9.45 -12.06 -17.22
C ALA A 273 10.54 -11.07 -17.68
N LYS A 274 11.01 -10.17 -16.81
CA LYS A 274 12.14 -9.29 -17.14
C LYS A 274 13.44 -10.06 -17.26
N ILE A 275 13.69 -11.04 -16.39
CA ILE A 275 14.87 -11.90 -16.47
C ILE A 275 14.89 -12.65 -17.81
N ASP A 276 13.77 -13.24 -18.20
CA ASP A 276 13.65 -13.94 -19.47
C ASP A 276 13.81 -13.00 -20.67
N ALA A 277 13.25 -11.80 -20.61
CA ALA A 277 13.42 -10.80 -21.66
C ALA A 277 14.91 -10.40 -21.85
N TYR A 278 15.66 -10.22 -20.75
CA TYR A 278 17.11 -9.96 -20.84
C TYR A 278 17.87 -11.17 -21.42
N LYS A 279 17.50 -12.40 -21.03
CA LYS A 279 18.09 -13.63 -21.61
C LYS A 279 17.87 -13.73 -23.13
N HIS A 280 16.65 -13.43 -23.60
CA HIS A 280 16.34 -13.39 -25.04
C HIS A 280 17.16 -12.33 -25.79
N LEU A 281 17.55 -11.28 -25.11
CA LEU A 281 18.48 -10.27 -25.64
C LEU A 281 19.96 -10.67 -25.49
N GLY A 282 20.26 -11.91 -25.03
CA GLY A 282 21.61 -12.42 -24.89
C GLY A 282 22.34 -12.01 -23.61
N TYR A 283 21.62 -11.46 -22.61
CA TYR A 283 22.21 -11.09 -21.32
C TYR A 283 21.91 -12.14 -20.25
N THR A 284 22.96 -12.79 -19.75
CA THR A 284 22.88 -13.63 -18.55
C THR A 284 23.40 -12.80 -17.38
N LEU A 285 22.49 -12.20 -16.63
CA LEU A 285 22.79 -11.24 -15.58
C LEU A 285 22.76 -11.90 -14.21
N SER A 286 23.70 -11.53 -13.34
CA SER A 286 23.68 -11.84 -11.92
C SER A 286 22.55 -11.08 -11.19
N ALA A 287 22.21 -11.51 -9.97
CA ALA A 287 21.23 -10.82 -9.14
C ALA A 287 21.59 -9.33 -8.93
N ARG A 288 22.88 -9.04 -8.77
CA ARG A 288 23.40 -7.67 -8.63
C ARG A 288 23.15 -6.84 -9.89
N GLU A 289 23.56 -7.35 -11.06
CA GLU A 289 23.40 -6.64 -12.34
C GLU A 289 21.92 -6.43 -12.68
N LEU A 290 21.05 -7.43 -12.41
CA LEU A 290 19.61 -7.29 -12.56
C LEU A 290 19.06 -6.17 -11.67
N SER A 291 19.50 -6.10 -10.41
CA SER A 291 19.10 -5.02 -9.49
C SER A 291 19.55 -3.66 -9.99
N GLU A 292 20.80 -3.55 -10.46
CA GLU A 292 21.34 -2.33 -11.05
C GLU A 292 20.57 -1.92 -12.32
N PHE A 293 20.24 -2.89 -13.19
CA PHE A 293 19.37 -2.66 -14.36
C PHE A 293 18.01 -2.07 -13.95
N GLY A 294 17.40 -2.67 -12.93
CA GLY A 294 16.10 -2.20 -12.41
C GLY A 294 16.17 -0.80 -11.84
N ILE A 295 17.13 -0.53 -10.97
CA ILE A 295 17.33 0.76 -10.29
C ILE A 295 17.68 1.86 -11.29
N GLN A 296 18.58 1.60 -12.23
CA GLN A 296 18.99 2.57 -13.25
C GLN A 296 18.00 2.67 -14.43
N GLY A 297 16.99 1.80 -14.48
CA GLY A 297 15.98 1.80 -15.53
C GLY A 297 16.53 1.35 -16.89
N VAL A 298 17.48 0.41 -16.90
CA VAL A 298 17.88 -0.30 -18.12
C VAL A 298 16.80 -1.32 -18.45
N THR A 299 15.96 -1.05 -19.44
CA THR A 299 14.86 -1.92 -19.83
C THR A 299 15.17 -2.73 -21.09
N PRO A 300 14.54 -3.89 -21.33
CA PRO A 300 14.65 -4.59 -22.59
C PRO A 300 14.41 -3.70 -23.80
N LYS A 301 13.38 -2.86 -23.74
CA LYS A 301 13.06 -1.87 -24.78
C LYS A 301 14.22 -0.90 -25.04
N THR A 302 14.87 -0.38 -24.01
CA THR A 302 16.03 0.51 -24.15
C THR A 302 17.17 -0.20 -24.88
N ILE A 303 17.40 -1.49 -24.60
CA ILE A 303 18.44 -2.28 -25.27
C ILE A 303 18.10 -2.48 -26.75
N GLU A 304 16.85 -2.80 -27.07
CA GLU A 304 16.37 -2.94 -28.45
C GLU A 304 16.51 -1.63 -29.24
N GLU A 305 16.13 -0.50 -28.64
CA GLU A 305 16.29 0.82 -29.25
C GLU A 305 17.76 1.14 -29.54
N LEU A 306 18.66 0.88 -28.60
CA LEU A 306 20.11 1.07 -28.79
C LEU A 306 20.65 0.17 -29.90
N ARG A 307 20.21 -1.09 -29.98
CA ARG A 307 20.58 -2.02 -31.06
C ARG A 307 20.12 -1.54 -32.43
N ALA A 308 18.89 -1.01 -32.51
CA ALA A 308 18.35 -0.44 -33.75
C ALA A 308 19.14 0.80 -34.22
N MET A 309 19.83 1.49 -33.30
CA MET A 309 20.73 2.61 -33.59
C MET A 309 22.18 2.18 -33.87
N GLY A 310 22.46 0.86 -33.97
CA GLY A 310 23.78 0.32 -34.28
C GLY A 310 24.65 -0.04 -33.07
N TYR A 311 24.16 0.16 -31.84
CA TYR A 311 24.89 -0.21 -30.62
C TYR A 311 24.54 -1.65 -30.21
N THR A 312 25.10 -2.64 -30.94
CA THR A 312 24.65 -4.05 -30.85
C THR A 312 25.33 -4.87 -29.74
N ASN A 313 26.55 -4.54 -29.34
CA ASN A 313 27.41 -5.33 -28.47
C ASN A 313 27.73 -4.65 -27.15
N LEU A 314 26.74 -3.99 -26.53
CA LEU A 314 26.92 -3.33 -25.25
C LEU A 314 27.00 -4.35 -24.12
N THR A 315 27.98 -4.19 -23.23
CA THR A 315 28.04 -4.95 -22.00
C THR A 315 27.01 -4.46 -20.97
N ALA A 316 26.69 -5.30 -19.97
CA ALA A 316 25.81 -4.88 -18.87
C ALA A 316 26.34 -3.61 -18.19
N HIS A 317 27.65 -3.55 -17.93
CA HIS A 317 28.29 -2.38 -17.33
C HIS A 317 28.12 -1.12 -18.16
N GLN A 318 28.35 -1.19 -19.47
CA GLN A 318 28.16 -0.04 -20.38
C GLN A 318 26.71 0.45 -20.39
N LEU A 319 25.74 -0.45 -20.37
CA LEU A 319 24.31 -0.08 -20.28
C LEU A 319 23.97 0.64 -18.98
N ILE A 320 24.54 0.19 -17.86
CA ILE A 320 24.38 0.85 -16.56
C ILE A 320 25.04 2.24 -16.58
N GLU A 321 26.29 2.34 -17.04
CA GLU A 321 26.98 3.64 -17.16
C GLU A 321 26.24 4.61 -18.06
N MET A 322 25.76 4.18 -19.22
CA MET A 322 24.93 5.01 -20.11
C MET A 322 23.73 5.59 -19.39
N ARG A 323 23.05 4.79 -18.56
CA ARG A 323 21.90 5.26 -17.78
C ARG A 323 22.29 6.22 -16.68
N ILE A 324 23.36 5.93 -15.93
CA ILE A 324 23.88 6.81 -14.85
C ILE A 324 24.21 8.19 -15.40
N PHE A 325 24.88 8.25 -16.55
CA PHE A 325 25.29 9.52 -17.17
C PHE A 325 24.25 10.11 -18.14
N GLY A 326 23.05 9.52 -18.22
CA GLY A 326 21.96 10.05 -19.05
C GLY A 326 22.18 9.91 -20.56
N VAL A 327 23.02 8.96 -20.99
CA VAL A 327 23.21 8.60 -22.41
C VAL A 327 22.05 7.69 -22.81
N THR A 328 20.92 8.30 -23.15
CA THR A 328 19.69 7.62 -23.56
C THR A 328 19.58 7.54 -25.09
N PRO A 329 18.70 6.70 -25.65
CA PRO A 329 18.40 6.71 -27.08
C PRO A 329 18.03 8.12 -27.61
N ASP A 330 17.27 8.89 -26.82
CA ASP A 330 16.93 10.28 -27.18
C ASP A 330 18.16 11.21 -27.23
N TYR A 331 19.07 11.03 -26.28
CA TYR A 331 20.34 11.77 -26.28
C TYR A 331 21.16 11.46 -27.52
N ILE A 332 21.26 10.18 -27.87
CA ILE A 332 22.01 9.76 -29.06
C ILE A 332 21.36 10.34 -30.32
N ARG A 333 20.04 10.27 -30.47
CA ARG A 333 19.32 10.92 -31.60
C ARG A 333 19.61 12.43 -31.73
N LYS A 334 19.68 13.11 -30.59
CA LYS A 334 20.04 14.55 -30.58
C LYS A 334 21.47 14.79 -31.06
N MET A 335 22.41 13.96 -30.61
CA MET A 335 23.81 14.02 -31.07
C MET A 335 23.92 13.76 -32.57
N GLU A 336 23.21 12.77 -33.10
CA GLU A 336 23.17 12.45 -34.52
C GLU A 336 22.59 13.60 -35.36
N ALA A 337 21.55 14.26 -34.85
CA ALA A 337 20.96 15.43 -35.52
C ALA A 337 21.92 16.62 -35.64
N THR A 338 22.91 16.73 -34.76
CA THR A 338 23.99 17.75 -34.82
C THR A 338 25.22 17.28 -35.59
N GLY A 339 25.16 16.13 -36.28
CA GLY A 339 26.22 15.61 -37.11
C GLY A 339 27.15 14.60 -36.43
N TYR A 340 26.99 14.33 -35.14
CA TYR A 340 27.78 13.33 -34.39
C TYR A 340 27.19 11.94 -34.54
N LYS A 341 27.41 11.29 -35.67
CA LYS A 341 26.88 9.96 -35.99
C LYS A 341 27.82 8.84 -35.52
N ALA A 342 27.23 7.70 -35.11
CA ALA A 342 27.95 6.48 -34.71
C ALA A 342 29.09 6.74 -33.71
N VAL A 343 28.88 7.60 -32.74
CA VAL A 343 29.88 7.95 -31.71
C VAL A 343 30.03 6.77 -30.74
N PRO A 344 31.24 6.26 -30.44
CA PRO A 344 31.45 5.19 -29.47
C PRO A 344 30.87 5.53 -28.10
N VAL A 345 30.37 4.51 -27.37
CA VAL A 345 29.67 4.66 -26.09
C VAL A 345 30.54 5.40 -25.07
N GLU A 346 31.81 5.02 -24.95
CA GLU A 346 32.76 5.62 -24.01
C GLU A 346 32.95 7.13 -24.28
N LYS A 347 32.87 7.53 -25.54
CA LYS A 347 32.98 8.94 -25.94
C LYS A 347 31.67 9.68 -25.62
N LEU A 348 30.51 9.06 -25.83
CA LEU A 348 29.21 9.63 -25.44
C LEU A 348 29.13 9.88 -23.93
N ILE A 349 29.58 8.89 -23.13
CA ILE A 349 29.64 8.99 -21.69
C ILE A 349 30.58 10.13 -21.26
N LYS A 350 31.79 10.22 -21.82
CA LYS A 350 32.75 11.32 -21.54
C LYS A 350 32.22 12.68 -21.92
N LEU A 351 31.55 12.80 -23.04
CA LEU A 351 30.91 14.06 -23.46
C LEU A 351 29.84 14.48 -22.43
N ARG A 352 29.04 13.57 -21.99
CA ARG A 352 27.99 13.80 -20.99
C ARG A 352 28.54 14.17 -19.62
N MET A 353 29.60 13.48 -19.17
CA MET A 353 30.29 13.78 -17.91
C MET A 353 30.97 15.15 -17.89
N SER A 354 31.51 15.60 -19.01
CA SER A 354 32.20 16.90 -19.13
C SER A 354 31.25 18.07 -19.36
N GLY A 355 29.96 17.83 -19.64
CA GLY A 355 29.03 18.88 -20.07
C GLY A 355 29.32 19.44 -21.46
N ALA A 356 30.31 18.89 -22.17
CA ALA A 356 30.69 19.34 -23.51
C ALA A 356 29.60 19.15 -24.58
N ASP A 357 28.68 18.24 -24.31
CA ASP A 357 27.48 17.99 -25.13
C ASP A 357 26.52 19.18 -25.16
N GLU A 358 26.48 20.01 -24.14
CA GLU A 358 25.67 21.24 -24.11
C GLU A 358 26.13 22.25 -25.13
N LEU A 359 27.46 22.35 -25.38
CA LEU A 359 28.04 23.19 -26.40
C LEU A 359 27.65 22.71 -27.81
N VAL A 360 27.43 21.41 -27.97
CA VAL A 360 27.09 20.77 -29.25
C VAL A 360 25.59 20.82 -29.51
N THR A 361 24.77 20.63 -28.47
CA THR A 361 23.30 20.54 -28.57
C THR A 361 22.58 21.88 -28.41
N GLY A 362 23.31 22.98 -28.17
CA GLY A 362 22.78 24.34 -28.11
C GLY A 362 21.88 24.65 -26.90
N ARG A 363 22.00 23.93 -25.81
CA ARG A 363 21.39 24.32 -24.53
C ARG A 363 22.29 25.35 -23.83
N ARG A 364 21.89 26.60 -23.88
CA ARG A 364 22.29 27.63 -22.92
C ARG A 364 21.23 27.78 -21.86
#